data_8c543ed4e768139630c70fecf122629e
#
_entry.id   8c543ed4e768139630c70fecf122629e
#
_cell.length_a   1.000
_cell.length_b   1.000
_cell.length_c   1.000
_cell.angle_alpha   90.00
_cell.angle_beta   90.00
_cell.angle_gamma   90.00
#
_symmetry.space_group_name_H-M   'P 1'
#
loop_
_entity.id
_entity.type
_entity.pdbx_description
1 polymer ?
#
loop_
_entity_poly.entity_id
_entity_poly.type
_entity_poly.pdbx_seq_one_letter_code
_entity_poly.pdbx_strand_id
1 'polypeptide(L)'
;RILISADALWERGFGVVFPELEGDDAFDELGETLDLIESLAPATVIPGHGAVFTEVDKAIAIARERLNGFLANPAKHTRHAAKVLLKFKLLEVQSLPYAAFIAWVQATPYFRMMFDRHLSGPDFGQWIDELVAELVRSGAAIREGLVIRNAG
;
A
#
# COMPACT_ATOMS: atom_id res chain seq x y z
N ARG A 1 -3.19 24.55 15.41
CA ARG A 1 -2.07 24.15 14.53
C ARG A 1 -2.61 23.30 13.37
N ILE A 2 -2.07 23.52 12.17
CA ILE A 2 -2.32 22.69 10.99
C ILE A 2 -1.03 21.94 10.68
N LEU A 3 -1.14 20.65 10.39
CA LEU A 3 -0.04 19.80 9.96
C LEU A 3 -0.29 19.35 8.50
N ILE A 4 0.73 19.39 7.67
CA ILE A 4 0.75 18.72 6.36
C ILE A 4 1.55 17.44 6.59
N SER A 5 0.86 16.29 6.57
CA SER A 5 1.46 15.00 6.96
C SER A 5 1.97 14.16 5.76
N ALA A 6 1.71 14.60 4.53
CA ALA A 6 1.99 13.82 3.33
C ALA A 6 1.50 12.35 3.49
N ASP A 7 2.38 11.37 3.33
CA ASP A 7 2.04 9.95 3.43
C ASP A 7 2.30 9.35 4.82
N ALA A 8 2.83 10.16 5.77
CA ALA A 8 3.10 9.68 7.12
C ALA A 8 1.82 9.47 7.95
N LEU A 9 0.76 10.23 7.69
CA LEU A 9 -0.51 10.06 8.39
C LEU A 9 -1.69 10.46 7.49
N TRP A 10 -2.58 9.53 7.25
CA TRP A 10 -3.90 9.72 6.63
C TRP A 10 -4.99 9.52 7.67
N GLU A 11 -6.24 9.87 7.36
CA GLU A 11 -7.37 9.62 8.26
C GLU A 11 -7.50 8.14 8.63
N ARG A 12 -7.08 7.22 7.76
CA ARG A 12 -7.15 5.76 7.95
C ARG A 12 -5.81 5.05 7.73
N GLY A 13 -4.76 5.55 8.36
CA GLY A 13 -3.44 4.93 8.33
C GLY A 13 -2.38 5.81 7.67
N PHE A 14 -1.55 5.23 6.82
CA PHE A 14 -0.40 5.87 6.17
C PHE A 14 -0.14 5.24 4.80
N GLY A 15 0.75 5.85 4.02
CA GLY A 15 1.20 5.37 2.72
C GLY A 15 2.01 4.06 2.77
N VAL A 16 2.34 3.49 1.61
CA VAL A 16 3.25 2.34 1.55
C VAL A 16 4.65 2.76 1.98
N VAL A 17 5.24 1.99 2.90
CA VAL A 17 6.61 2.23 3.39
C VAL A 17 7.57 1.42 2.51
N PHE A 18 7.93 1.97 1.34
CA PHE A 18 8.78 1.28 0.36
C PHE A 18 10.17 0.93 0.88
N PRO A 19 10.89 1.80 1.65
CA PRO A 19 12.21 1.45 2.18
C PRO A 19 12.20 0.19 3.05
N GLU A 20 11.13 -0.05 3.80
CA GLU A 20 10.96 -1.31 4.58
C GLU A 20 10.98 -2.56 3.68
N LEU A 21 10.39 -2.47 2.46
CA LEU A 21 10.43 -3.58 1.50
C LEU A 21 11.83 -3.80 0.93
N GLU A 22 12.67 -2.79 0.93
CA GLU A 22 14.05 -2.81 0.47
C GLU A 22 15.03 -3.24 1.55
N GLY A 23 14.57 -3.36 2.80
CA GLY A 23 15.29 -3.90 3.94
C GLY A 23 15.86 -2.84 4.88
N ASP A 24 15.35 -1.62 4.81
CA ASP A 24 15.61 -0.57 5.79
C ASP A 24 14.65 -0.71 6.98
N ASP A 25 15.05 -0.21 8.16
CA ASP A 25 14.22 -0.21 9.39
C ASP A 25 13.22 0.97 9.38
N ALA A 26 12.49 1.13 8.28
CA ALA A 26 11.64 2.29 8.03
C ALA A 26 10.32 2.28 8.83
N PHE A 27 9.92 1.13 9.37
CA PHE A 27 8.80 1.06 10.31
C PHE A 27 9.12 1.72 11.65
N ASP A 28 10.36 1.63 12.12
CA ASP A 28 10.80 2.32 13.34
C ASP A 28 10.75 3.84 13.12
N GLU A 29 11.25 4.33 11.98
CA GLU A 29 11.19 5.76 11.61
C GLU A 29 9.74 6.27 11.49
N LEU A 30 8.84 5.44 10.96
CA LEU A 30 7.41 5.77 10.91
C LEU A 30 6.82 5.85 12.33
N GLY A 31 7.19 4.93 13.23
CA GLY A 31 6.79 4.96 14.63
C GLY A 31 7.19 6.26 15.31
N GLU A 32 8.45 6.67 15.17
CA GLU A 32 8.98 7.94 15.69
C GLU A 32 8.24 9.16 15.06
N THR A 33 7.90 9.09 13.79
CA THR A 33 7.14 10.14 13.12
C THR A 33 5.73 10.26 13.69
N LEU A 34 5.06 9.14 14.00
CA LEU A 34 3.74 9.17 14.65
C LEU A 34 3.83 9.74 16.07
N ASP A 35 4.91 9.42 16.83
CA ASP A 35 5.17 10.00 18.16
C ASP A 35 5.35 11.52 18.07
N LEU A 36 6.10 11.99 17.08
CA LEU A 36 6.28 13.42 16.83
C LEU A 36 4.96 14.11 16.49
N ILE A 37 4.15 13.54 15.62
CA ILE A 37 2.83 14.09 15.24
C ILE A 37 1.94 14.20 16.48
N GLU A 38 1.90 13.17 17.32
CA GLU A 38 1.14 13.16 18.56
C GLU A 38 1.61 14.26 19.51
N SER A 39 2.93 14.44 19.68
CA SER A 39 3.51 15.49 20.53
C SER A 39 3.20 16.91 20.07
N LEU A 40 3.09 17.12 18.74
CA LEU A 40 2.73 18.41 18.14
C LEU A 40 1.27 18.76 18.37
N ALA A 41 0.41 17.80 18.67
CA ALA A 41 -1.03 17.94 18.92
C ALA A 41 -1.70 18.87 17.88
N PRO A 42 -1.65 18.55 16.56
CA PRO A 42 -2.27 19.38 15.56
C PRO A 42 -3.80 19.27 15.66
N ALA A 43 -4.48 20.39 15.47
CA ALA A 43 -5.95 20.41 15.45
C ALA A 43 -6.53 20.00 14.08
N THR A 44 -5.71 20.02 13.04
CA THR A 44 -6.12 19.70 11.66
C THR A 44 -4.94 19.10 10.92
N VAL A 45 -5.20 18.06 10.14
CA VAL A 45 -4.20 17.41 9.27
C VAL A 45 -4.65 17.49 7.82
N ILE A 46 -3.72 17.90 6.95
CA ILE A 46 -3.82 17.85 5.50
C ILE A 46 -2.96 16.69 5.02
N PRO A 47 -3.55 15.54 4.65
CA PRO A 47 -2.79 14.37 4.22
C PRO A 47 -2.37 14.46 2.74
N GLY A 48 -1.43 13.61 2.32
CA GLY A 48 -1.09 13.41 0.90
C GLY A 48 -2.23 12.76 0.11
N HIS A 49 -3.06 11.94 0.78
CA HIS A 49 -4.22 11.27 0.17
C HIS A 49 -5.44 11.34 1.10
N GLY A 50 -6.61 11.58 0.51
CA GLY A 50 -7.87 11.68 1.24
C GLY A 50 -8.25 13.11 1.60
N ALA A 51 -9.29 13.26 2.42
CA ALA A 51 -9.79 14.54 2.86
C ALA A 51 -8.98 15.10 4.05
N VAL A 52 -9.03 16.42 4.24
CA VAL A 52 -8.56 17.07 5.47
C VAL A 52 -9.38 16.56 6.65
N PHE A 53 -8.73 16.29 7.78
CA PHE A 53 -9.40 15.74 8.97
C PHE A 53 -8.95 16.40 10.27
N THR A 54 -9.76 16.25 11.33
CA THR A 54 -9.55 16.86 12.65
C THR A 54 -9.55 15.85 13.79
N GLU A 55 -9.98 14.59 13.55
CA GLU A 55 -9.93 13.51 14.54
C GLU A 55 -8.53 12.88 14.58
N VAL A 56 -7.52 13.69 14.94
CA VAL A 56 -6.10 13.32 14.81
C VAL A 56 -5.72 12.16 15.71
N ASP A 57 -6.16 12.17 16.97
CA ASP A 57 -5.84 11.09 17.93
C ASP A 57 -6.37 9.73 17.43
N LYS A 58 -7.56 9.74 16.84
CA LYS A 58 -8.16 8.54 16.26
C LYS A 58 -7.37 8.06 15.03
N ALA A 59 -6.94 8.98 14.17
CA ALA A 59 -6.12 8.65 13.00
C ALA A 59 -4.77 8.06 13.41
N ILE A 60 -4.11 8.62 14.44
CA ILE A 60 -2.87 8.09 15.00
C ILE A 60 -3.08 6.68 15.57
N ALA A 61 -4.16 6.45 16.32
CA ALA A 61 -4.47 5.13 16.86
C ALA A 61 -4.64 4.07 15.74
N ILE A 62 -5.35 4.41 14.66
CA ILE A 62 -5.51 3.54 13.48
C ILE A 62 -4.16 3.29 12.80
N ALA A 63 -3.33 4.33 12.64
CA ALA A 63 -2.01 4.20 12.05
C ALA A 63 -1.10 3.27 12.87
N ARG A 64 -1.09 3.41 14.21
CA ARG A 64 -0.32 2.53 15.10
C ARG A 64 -0.81 1.07 15.07
N GLU A 65 -2.12 0.84 15.06
CA GLU A 65 -2.68 -0.51 14.91
C GLU A 65 -2.24 -1.15 13.60
N ARG A 66 -2.29 -0.40 12.50
CA ARG A 66 -1.83 -0.86 11.19
C ARG A 66 -0.32 -1.16 11.17
N LEU A 67 0.51 -0.28 11.74
CA LEU A 67 1.95 -0.47 11.86
C LEU A 67 2.27 -1.74 12.66
N ASN A 68 1.65 -1.91 13.83
CA ASN A 68 1.80 -3.11 14.65
C ASN A 68 1.38 -4.38 13.89
N GLY A 69 0.32 -4.30 13.08
CA GLY A 69 -0.10 -5.40 12.24
C GLY A 69 0.91 -5.77 11.15
N PHE A 70 1.64 -4.81 10.61
CA PHE A 70 2.71 -5.04 9.63
C PHE A 70 3.99 -5.57 10.31
N LEU A 71 4.36 -5.04 11.48
CA LEU A 71 5.47 -5.55 12.29
C LEU A 71 5.26 -7.02 12.70
N ALA A 72 4.04 -7.37 13.12
CA ALA A 72 3.68 -8.74 13.48
C ALA A 72 3.63 -9.69 12.27
N ASN A 73 3.36 -9.17 11.08
CA ASN A 73 3.28 -9.96 9.84
C ASN A 73 3.72 -9.13 8.63
N PRO A 74 5.03 -9.07 8.35
CA PRO A 74 5.58 -8.32 7.21
C PRO A 74 5.01 -8.72 5.84
N ALA A 75 4.57 -9.96 5.66
CA ALA A 75 3.92 -10.41 4.44
C ALA A 75 2.62 -9.62 4.13
N LYS A 76 1.91 -9.12 5.15
CA LYS A 76 0.74 -8.24 4.94
C LYS A 76 1.13 -6.92 4.30
N HIS A 77 2.25 -6.32 4.73
CA HIS A 77 2.75 -5.08 4.13
C HIS A 77 3.16 -5.31 2.67
N THR A 78 3.93 -6.38 2.42
CA THR A 78 4.33 -6.76 1.06
C THR A 78 3.13 -6.97 0.13
N ARG A 79 2.11 -7.71 0.57
CA ARG A 79 0.87 -7.88 -0.21
C ARG A 79 0.15 -6.56 -0.47
N HIS A 80 0.09 -5.68 0.54
CA HIS A 80 -0.50 -4.36 0.39
C HIS A 80 0.25 -3.51 -0.64
N ALA A 81 1.57 -3.42 -0.53
CA ALA A 81 2.43 -2.67 -1.45
C ALA A 81 2.33 -3.19 -2.89
N ALA A 82 2.35 -4.50 -3.08
CA ALA A 82 2.20 -5.10 -4.40
C ALA A 82 0.85 -4.73 -5.04
N LYS A 83 -0.25 -4.77 -4.27
CA LYS A 83 -1.58 -4.34 -4.76
C LYS A 83 -1.61 -2.85 -5.12
N VAL A 84 -0.94 -2.00 -4.35
CA VAL A 84 -0.82 -0.57 -4.67
C VAL A 84 -0.08 -0.36 -5.99
N LEU A 85 1.02 -1.06 -6.22
CA LEU A 85 1.75 -0.98 -7.48
C LEU A 85 0.93 -1.49 -8.68
N LEU A 86 0.20 -2.60 -8.52
CA LEU A 86 -0.72 -3.10 -9.54
C LEU A 86 -1.82 -2.06 -9.85
N LYS A 87 -2.37 -1.43 -8.80
CA LYS A 87 -3.38 -0.37 -8.96
C LYS A 87 -2.80 0.86 -9.65
N PHE A 88 -1.57 1.28 -9.32
CA PHE A 88 -0.91 2.40 -10.00
C PHE A 88 -0.74 2.13 -11.49
N LYS A 89 -0.38 0.91 -11.88
CA LYS A 89 -0.33 0.53 -13.31
C LYS A 89 -1.70 0.66 -13.98
N LEU A 90 -2.76 0.21 -13.32
CA LEU A 90 -4.12 0.35 -13.85
C LEU A 90 -4.57 1.81 -13.94
N LEU A 91 -4.17 2.66 -12.98
CA LEU A 91 -4.44 4.10 -13.04
C LEU A 91 -3.71 4.77 -14.19
N GLU A 92 -2.47 4.36 -14.48
CA GLU A 92 -1.67 4.88 -15.59
C GLU A 92 -2.31 4.55 -16.96
N VAL A 93 -2.65 3.29 -17.18
CA VAL A 93 -3.06 2.80 -18.50
C VAL A 93 -4.59 2.72 -18.69
N GLN A 94 -5.36 2.79 -17.61
CA GLN A 94 -6.81 2.66 -17.50
C GLN A 94 -7.37 1.29 -17.91
N SER A 95 -6.88 0.70 -19.00
CA SER A 95 -7.32 -0.61 -19.50
C SER A 95 -6.25 -1.23 -20.38
N LEU A 96 -6.05 -2.55 -20.26
CA LEU A 96 -5.14 -3.30 -21.12
C LEU A 96 -5.51 -4.79 -21.17
N PRO A 97 -5.00 -5.55 -22.18
CA PRO A 97 -5.13 -7.01 -22.16
C PRO A 97 -4.52 -7.63 -20.92
N TYR A 98 -5.22 -8.57 -20.31
CA TYR A 98 -4.75 -9.25 -19.08
C TYR A 98 -3.36 -9.89 -19.24
N ALA A 99 -3.11 -10.52 -20.40
CA ALA A 99 -1.80 -11.10 -20.70
C ALA A 99 -0.68 -10.03 -20.69
N ALA A 100 -0.96 -8.82 -21.24
CA ALA A 100 0.01 -7.72 -21.21
C ALA A 100 0.25 -7.20 -19.78
N PHE A 101 -0.80 -7.18 -18.95
CA PHE A 101 -0.66 -6.81 -17.53
C PHE A 101 0.24 -7.78 -16.78
N ILE A 102 0.02 -9.09 -16.93
CA ILE A 102 0.86 -10.11 -16.31
C ILE A 102 2.30 -10.07 -16.86
N ALA A 103 2.48 -9.87 -18.17
CA ALA A 103 3.82 -9.72 -18.75
C ALA A 103 4.57 -8.51 -18.17
N TRP A 104 3.88 -7.39 -17.94
CA TRP A 104 4.46 -6.22 -17.26
C TRP A 104 4.88 -6.54 -15.82
N VAL A 105 4.04 -7.23 -15.04
CA VAL A 105 4.39 -7.66 -13.66
C VAL A 105 5.65 -8.53 -13.68
N GLN A 106 5.71 -9.51 -14.57
CA GLN A 106 6.85 -10.43 -14.69
C GLN A 106 8.13 -9.72 -15.13
N ALA A 107 8.01 -8.69 -15.97
CA ALA A 107 9.13 -7.88 -16.44
C ALA A 107 9.58 -6.80 -15.43
N THR A 108 8.82 -6.58 -14.34
CA THR A 108 9.13 -5.59 -13.30
C THR A 108 9.87 -6.27 -12.14
N PRO A 109 11.21 -6.10 -12.00
CA PRO A 109 12.01 -6.85 -11.02
C PRO A 109 11.58 -6.64 -9.57
N TYR A 110 10.94 -5.50 -9.27
CA TYR A 110 10.51 -5.14 -7.93
C TYR A 110 9.48 -6.12 -7.35
N PHE A 111 8.54 -6.62 -8.16
CA PHE A 111 7.60 -7.66 -7.70
C PHE A 111 8.30 -8.94 -7.32
N ARG A 112 9.31 -9.34 -8.11
CA ARG A 112 10.09 -10.54 -7.80
C ARG A 112 10.91 -10.36 -6.53
N MET A 113 11.54 -9.21 -6.36
CA MET A 113 12.30 -8.86 -5.14
C MET A 113 11.40 -8.93 -3.90
N MET A 114 10.20 -8.31 -3.93
CA MET A 114 9.23 -8.39 -2.83
C MET A 114 8.84 -9.83 -2.51
N PHE A 115 8.57 -10.64 -3.53
CA PHE A 115 8.20 -12.04 -3.35
C PHE A 115 9.31 -12.83 -2.69
N ASP A 116 10.54 -12.76 -3.23
CA ASP A 116 11.67 -13.55 -2.78
C ASP A 116 12.11 -13.17 -1.36
N ARG A 117 11.98 -11.91 -0.98
CA ARG A 117 12.42 -11.40 0.33
C ARG A 117 11.42 -11.67 1.46
N HIS A 118 10.14 -11.52 1.18
CA HIS A 118 9.12 -11.44 2.24
C HIS A 118 8.10 -12.58 2.23
N LEU A 119 8.13 -13.45 1.21
CA LEU A 119 7.15 -14.50 1.04
C LEU A 119 7.85 -15.85 0.86
N SER A 120 7.48 -16.79 1.70
CA SER A 120 7.97 -18.18 1.64
C SER A 120 7.03 -19.07 0.81
N GLY A 121 6.38 -18.50 -0.20
CA GLY A 121 5.39 -19.20 -1.02
C GLY A 121 6.00 -19.97 -2.18
N PRO A 122 5.31 -21.01 -2.68
CA PRO A 122 5.87 -21.89 -3.70
C PRO A 122 5.88 -21.31 -5.12
N ASP A 123 5.01 -20.37 -5.44
CA ASP A 123 4.82 -19.92 -6.82
C ASP A 123 4.53 -18.42 -6.93
N PHE A 124 5.41 -17.70 -7.63
CA PHE A 124 5.28 -16.27 -7.91
C PHE A 124 4.05 -15.96 -8.76
N GLY A 125 3.75 -16.79 -9.77
CA GLY A 125 2.59 -16.60 -10.63
C GLY A 125 1.29 -16.72 -9.86
N GLN A 126 1.16 -17.73 -9.01
CA GLN A 126 0.01 -17.92 -8.14
C GLN A 126 -0.19 -16.70 -7.21
N TRP A 127 0.89 -16.19 -6.62
CA TRP A 127 0.82 -15.01 -5.77
C TRP A 127 0.27 -13.78 -6.51
N ILE A 128 0.72 -13.55 -7.75
CA ILE A 128 0.20 -12.45 -8.58
C ILE A 128 -1.27 -12.64 -8.92
N ASP A 129 -1.68 -13.86 -9.27
CA ASP A 129 -3.09 -14.18 -9.55
C ASP A 129 -3.99 -13.92 -8.32
N GLU A 130 -3.53 -14.26 -7.13
CA GLU A 130 -4.23 -13.97 -5.87
C GLU A 130 -4.37 -12.46 -5.64
N LEU A 131 -3.30 -11.67 -5.85
CA LEU A 131 -3.34 -10.22 -5.69
C LEU A 131 -4.31 -9.56 -6.67
N VAL A 132 -4.33 -10.00 -7.93
CA VAL A 132 -5.28 -9.52 -8.92
C VAL A 132 -6.72 -9.88 -8.53
N ALA A 133 -6.93 -11.11 -8.06
CA ALA A 133 -8.24 -11.53 -7.58
C ALA A 133 -8.72 -10.69 -6.38
N GLU A 134 -7.80 -10.30 -5.47
CA GLU A 134 -8.12 -9.38 -4.37
C GLU A 134 -8.51 -7.99 -4.86
N LEU A 135 -7.78 -7.42 -5.84
CA LEU A 135 -8.13 -6.12 -6.44
C LEU A 135 -9.51 -6.15 -7.09
N VAL A 136 -9.85 -7.23 -7.78
CA VAL A 136 -11.18 -7.39 -8.38
C VAL A 136 -12.26 -7.53 -7.32
N ARG A 137 -12.06 -8.36 -6.30
CA ARG A 137 -13.04 -8.53 -5.20
C ARG A 137 -13.28 -7.25 -4.41
N SER A 138 -12.24 -6.42 -4.23
CA SER A 138 -12.35 -5.14 -3.52
C SER A 138 -12.97 -4.02 -4.37
N GLY A 139 -13.23 -4.27 -5.65
CA GLY A 139 -13.71 -3.27 -6.58
C GLY A 139 -12.65 -2.27 -7.03
N ALA A 140 -11.36 -2.52 -6.78
CA ALA A 140 -10.26 -1.68 -7.22
C ALA A 140 -9.87 -1.92 -8.69
N ALA A 141 -10.24 -3.07 -9.24
CA ALA A 141 -10.08 -3.42 -10.64
C ALA A 141 -11.30 -4.18 -11.15
N ILE A 142 -11.50 -4.18 -12.45
CA ILE A 142 -12.53 -4.97 -13.14
C ILE A 142 -11.85 -5.86 -14.16
N ARG A 143 -12.19 -7.15 -14.17
CA ARG A 143 -11.74 -8.10 -15.19
C ARG A 143 -12.93 -8.57 -16.01
N GLU A 144 -12.89 -8.29 -17.30
CA GLU A 144 -13.92 -8.67 -18.28
C GLU A 144 -13.26 -9.47 -19.40
N GLY A 145 -13.46 -10.80 -19.38
CA GLY A 145 -12.83 -11.70 -20.36
C GLY A 145 -11.30 -11.61 -20.33
N LEU A 146 -10.71 -11.17 -21.43
CA LEU A 146 -9.27 -11.02 -21.62
C LEU A 146 -8.72 -9.62 -21.29
N VAL A 147 -9.53 -8.73 -20.70
CA VAL A 147 -9.16 -7.36 -20.40
C VAL A 147 -9.23 -7.14 -18.89
N ILE A 148 -8.27 -6.38 -18.36
CA ILE A 148 -8.30 -5.81 -17.00
C ILE A 148 -8.30 -4.28 -17.11
N ARG A 149 -9.10 -3.64 -16.28
CA ARG A 149 -9.22 -2.18 -16.27
C ARG A 149 -9.30 -1.61 -14.86
N ASN A 150 -8.94 -0.35 -14.77
CA ASN A 150 -9.14 0.43 -13.56
C ASN A 150 -10.64 0.49 -13.20
N ALA A 151 -10.96 0.40 -11.92
CA ALA A 151 -12.29 0.64 -11.39
C ALA A 151 -12.23 1.86 -10.47
N GLY A 152 -12.83 2.94 -10.92
CA GLY A 152 -13.05 4.17 -10.14
C GLY A 152 -11.81 4.95 -9.78
#